data_2be084be01f5856b7b96d3554db6585c
#
_entry.id   2be084be01f5856b7b96d3554db6585c
#
_cell.length_a   1.000
_cell.length_b   1.000
_cell.length_c   1.000
_cell.angle_alpha   90.00
_cell.angle_beta   90.00
_cell.angle_gamma   90.00
#
_symmetry.space_group_name_H-M   'P 1'
#
loop_
_entity.id
_entity.type
_entity.pdbx_description
1 polymer ?
#
loop_
_entity_poly.entity_id
_entity_poly.type
_entity_poly.pdbx_seq_one_letter_code
_entity_poly.pdbx_strand_id
1 'polypeptide(L)'
;KPLSGGFAAVVKYINSSPATVVAIDVPSGLMGEDNTYNIQANIIRADLTLSLQLPKLAFLFAENEPFVGEWQLLDIGLSEEAITEKETDFALTEHEDMASMLKPRGKFAHKGSFGRALLIAGSQGMAGASVLAARACLRSGVGLLTVHIPFCNNFIVQTAVPEAMTEIDINDVRFSCATDTDDYQAVGI
;
A
#
# COMPACT_ATOMS: atom_id res chain seq x y z
N LYS A 1 13.39 17.63 16.79
CA LYS A 1 14.68 17.44 17.48
C LYS A 1 14.53 16.30 18.48
N PRO A 2 15.44 15.28 18.49
CA PRO A 2 15.37 14.16 19.41
C PRO A 2 15.33 14.61 20.88
N LEU A 3 14.60 13.87 21.73
CA LEU A 3 14.58 14.13 23.15
C LEU A 3 15.96 13.91 23.79
N SER A 4 16.29 14.72 24.80
CA SER A 4 17.58 14.66 25.52
C SER A 4 17.41 15.05 26.98
N GLY A 5 18.46 14.87 27.79
CA GLY A 5 18.48 15.28 29.18
C GLY A 5 17.40 14.61 30.03
N GLY A 6 16.69 15.38 30.85
CA GLY A 6 15.66 14.89 31.76
C GLY A 6 14.50 14.22 31.06
N PHE A 7 14.08 14.70 29.88
CA PHE A 7 13.01 14.07 29.11
C PHE A 7 13.39 12.67 28.62
N ALA A 8 14.64 12.50 28.14
CA ALA A 8 15.13 11.18 27.74
C ALA A 8 15.20 10.21 28.95
N ALA A 9 15.54 10.70 30.14
CA ALA A 9 15.54 9.89 31.36
C ALA A 9 14.13 9.43 31.75
N VAL A 10 13.13 10.31 31.64
CA VAL A 10 11.70 9.97 31.87
C VAL A 10 11.22 8.92 30.88
N VAL A 11 11.54 9.06 29.59
CA VAL A 11 11.22 8.06 28.56
C VAL A 11 11.78 6.70 28.92
N LYS A 12 13.06 6.61 29.29
CA LYS A 12 13.69 5.34 29.69
C LYS A 12 13.03 4.72 30.92
N TYR A 13 12.65 5.55 31.89
CA TYR A 13 11.94 5.08 33.07
C TYR A 13 10.57 4.50 32.73
N ILE A 14 9.78 5.21 31.89
CA ILE A 14 8.45 4.73 31.45
C ILE A 14 8.61 3.43 30.66
N ASN A 15 9.52 3.37 29.70
CA ASN A 15 9.76 2.19 28.85
C ASN A 15 10.23 0.96 29.66
N SER A 16 10.78 1.15 30.87
CA SER A 16 11.17 0.05 31.77
C SER A 16 10.05 -0.37 32.74
N SER A 17 8.96 0.37 32.77
CA SER A 17 7.80 0.05 33.63
C SER A 17 6.99 -1.11 33.04
N PRO A 18 6.38 -1.97 33.88
CA PRO A 18 5.41 -2.98 33.43
C PRO A 18 4.01 -2.42 33.17
N ALA A 19 3.80 -1.12 33.30
CA ALA A 19 2.50 -0.49 33.11
C ALA A 19 2.16 -0.39 31.61
N THR A 20 0.86 -0.51 31.30
CA THR A 20 0.35 -0.20 29.95
C THR A 20 0.57 1.28 29.64
N VAL A 21 1.17 1.56 28.50
CA VAL A 21 1.51 2.92 28.07
C VAL A 21 0.57 3.35 26.97
N VAL A 22 -0.20 4.41 27.23
CA VAL A 22 -1.10 5.03 26.24
C VAL A 22 -0.52 6.39 25.85
N ALA A 23 -0.20 6.56 24.57
CA ALA A 23 0.23 7.83 24.01
C ALA A 23 -0.98 8.61 23.50
N ILE A 24 -0.96 9.93 23.68
CA ILE A 24 -1.96 10.85 23.14
C ILE A 24 -1.30 11.61 21.99
N ASP A 25 -1.92 11.57 20.83
CA ASP A 25 -1.53 12.12 19.54
C ASP A 25 -0.31 11.43 18.94
N VAL A 26 0.86 11.58 19.51
CA VAL A 26 2.13 10.96 19.04
C VAL A 26 2.94 10.51 20.27
N PRO A 27 3.53 9.32 20.27
CA PRO A 27 4.43 8.89 21.34
C PRO A 27 5.57 9.89 21.53
N SER A 28 5.77 10.33 22.78
CA SER A 28 6.80 11.33 23.07
C SER A 28 8.18 10.90 22.59
N GLY A 29 8.81 11.75 21.80
CA GLY A 29 10.10 11.50 21.17
C GLY A 29 10.00 11.03 19.72
N LEU A 30 8.88 10.49 19.28
CA LEU A 30 8.63 10.18 17.86
C LEU A 30 8.31 11.49 17.11
N MET A 31 8.85 11.67 15.92
CA MET A 31 8.46 12.74 15.00
C MET A 31 7.35 12.24 14.08
N GLY A 32 6.43 13.13 13.71
CA GLY A 32 5.23 12.77 12.94
C GLY A 32 5.51 12.28 11.52
N GLU A 33 6.68 12.56 10.98
CA GLU A 33 7.08 12.22 9.61
C GLU A 33 8.40 11.45 9.60
N ASP A 34 9.54 12.15 9.47
CA ASP A 34 10.87 11.55 9.32
C ASP A 34 11.56 11.30 10.67
N ASN A 35 11.96 10.06 10.91
CA ASN A 35 12.68 9.61 12.10
C ASN A 35 14.10 9.08 11.79
N THR A 36 14.61 9.28 10.58
CA THR A 36 15.90 8.75 10.10
C THR A 36 17.06 9.09 11.06
N TYR A 37 17.09 10.31 11.58
CA TYR A 37 18.13 10.79 12.50
C TYR A 37 17.64 10.88 13.96
N ASN A 38 16.57 10.19 14.29
CA ASN A 38 16.04 10.18 15.64
C ASN A 38 16.82 9.22 16.56
N ILE A 39 16.74 9.46 17.88
CA ILE A 39 17.36 8.60 18.88
C ILE A 39 16.28 7.64 19.42
N GLN A 40 16.19 6.45 18.85
CA GLN A 40 15.17 5.45 19.18
C GLN A 40 15.08 5.14 20.69
N ALA A 41 16.22 5.13 21.40
CA ALA A 41 16.23 4.91 22.84
C ALA A 41 15.53 6.01 23.67
N ASN A 42 15.23 7.15 23.06
CA ASN A 42 14.56 8.30 23.67
C ASN A 42 13.13 8.49 23.16
N ILE A 43 12.53 7.45 22.57
CA ILE A 43 11.14 7.43 22.11
C ILE A 43 10.33 6.54 23.06
N ILE A 44 9.16 7.00 23.46
CA ILE A 44 8.19 6.18 24.21
C ILE A 44 7.77 4.98 23.36
N ARG A 45 7.69 3.82 23.99
CA ARG A 45 7.07 2.62 23.44
C ARG A 45 5.65 2.55 23.97
N ALA A 46 4.70 2.94 23.17
CA ALA A 46 3.29 2.87 23.52
C ALA A 46 2.71 1.49 23.19
N ASP A 47 1.80 1.01 24.02
CA ASP A 47 0.94 -0.13 23.70
C ASP A 47 -0.24 0.32 22.84
N LEU A 48 -0.70 1.57 23.05
CA LEU A 48 -1.78 2.20 22.32
C LEU A 48 -1.47 3.67 22.07
N THR A 49 -1.67 4.14 20.83
CA THR A 49 -1.61 5.56 20.48
C THR A 49 -2.98 6.06 20.05
N LEU A 50 -3.51 7.06 20.75
CA LEU A 50 -4.74 7.76 20.41
C LEU A 50 -4.42 9.00 19.59
N SER A 51 -4.37 8.88 18.28
CA SER A 51 -4.00 9.97 17.37
C SER A 51 -5.16 10.91 17.12
N LEU A 52 -4.89 12.21 17.06
CA LEU A 52 -5.90 13.24 16.91
C LEU A 52 -6.14 13.53 15.42
N GLN A 53 -7.38 13.41 14.99
CA GLN A 53 -7.95 13.70 13.68
C GLN A 53 -7.36 12.92 12.51
N LEU A 54 -6.03 12.96 12.32
CA LEU A 54 -5.36 12.40 11.16
C LEU A 54 -4.25 11.43 11.58
N PRO A 55 -4.00 10.37 10.81
CA PRO A 55 -2.84 9.50 11.03
C PRO A 55 -1.56 10.31 10.75
N LYS A 56 -0.51 10.01 11.48
CA LYS A 56 0.81 10.59 11.21
C LYS A 56 1.56 9.67 10.25
N LEU A 57 2.28 10.25 9.29
CA LEU A 57 3.04 9.47 8.31
C LEU A 57 3.97 8.44 8.97
N ALA A 58 4.58 8.83 10.10
CA ALA A 58 5.45 7.97 10.89
C ALA A 58 4.80 6.66 11.35
N PHE A 59 3.47 6.61 11.51
CA PHE A 59 2.75 5.41 11.96
C PHE A 59 2.68 4.31 10.90
N LEU A 60 2.90 4.68 9.64
CA LEU A 60 2.81 3.79 8.49
C LEU A 60 4.15 3.15 8.12
N PHE A 61 5.23 3.47 8.85
CA PHE A 61 6.55 2.90 8.64
C PHE A 61 6.84 1.79 9.64
N ALA A 62 7.25 0.64 9.14
CA ALA A 62 7.51 -0.57 9.94
C ALA A 62 8.55 -0.36 11.05
N GLU A 63 9.55 0.49 10.83
CA GLU A 63 10.57 0.81 11.83
C GLU A 63 10.03 1.54 13.06
N ASN A 64 8.86 2.16 12.95
CA ASN A 64 8.21 2.89 14.05
C ASN A 64 7.14 2.06 14.80
N GLU A 65 6.79 0.87 14.30
CA GLU A 65 5.83 -0.02 14.95
C GLU A 65 6.12 -0.24 16.45
N PRO A 66 7.38 -0.47 16.89
CA PRO A 66 7.68 -0.70 18.32
C PRO A 66 7.42 0.51 19.23
N PHE A 67 7.20 1.69 18.65
CA PHE A 67 6.95 2.93 19.41
C PHE A 67 5.47 3.31 19.40
N VAL A 68 4.76 2.98 18.32
CA VAL A 68 3.38 3.40 18.10
C VAL A 68 2.38 2.42 18.74
N GLY A 69 2.70 1.12 18.73
CA GLY A 69 1.77 0.06 19.13
C GLY A 69 0.51 0.05 18.27
N GLU A 70 -0.60 -0.42 18.84
CA GLU A 70 -1.93 -0.23 18.22
C GLU A 70 -2.26 1.26 18.18
N TRP A 71 -2.94 1.73 17.11
CA TRP A 71 -3.34 3.14 17.06
C TRP A 71 -4.78 3.32 16.61
N GLN A 72 -5.41 4.37 17.12
CA GLN A 72 -6.78 4.75 16.80
C GLN A 72 -6.84 6.25 16.51
N LEU A 73 -7.68 6.62 15.56
CA LEU A 73 -7.96 8.03 15.25
C LEU A 73 -9.12 8.51 16.13
N LEU A 74 -8.93 9.65 16.76
CA LEU A 74 -9.96 10.37 17.49
C LEU A 74 -10.34 11.62 16.71
N ASP A 75 -11.60 11.69 16.29
CA ASP A 75 -12.15 12.92 15.72
C ASP A 75 -12.24 14.00 16.81
N ILE A 76 -11.57 15.12 16.58
CA ILE A 76 -11.58 16.28 17.46
C ILE A 76 -12.34 17.46 16.86
N GLY A 77 -13.04 17.26 15.76
CA GLY A 77 -13.88 18.25 15.10
C GLY A 77 -13.10 19.33 14.37
N LEU A 78 -11.96 18.99 13.75
CA LEU A 78 -11.28 19.95 12.86
C LEU A 78 -12.12 20.20 11.60
N SER A 79 -11.99 21.41 11.04
CA SER A 79 -12.68 21.76 9.80
C SER A 79 -12.20 20.92 8.64
N GLU A 80 -13.09 20.16 8.00
CA GLU A 80 -12.80 19.40 6.78
C GLU A 80 -12.32 20.28 5.64
N GLU A 81 -12.88 21.50 5.53
CA GLU A 81 -12.47 22.49 4.54
C GLU A 81 -10.99 22.87 4.74
N ALA A 82 -10.60 23.17 5.99
CA ALA A 82 -9.22 23.51 6.31
C ALA A 82 -8.23 22.35 6.10
N ILE A 83 -8.69 21.10 6.28
CA ILE A 83 -7.87 19.91 5.99
C ILE A 83 -7.69 19.76 4.47
N THR A 84 -8.77 19.90 3.70
CA THR A 84 -8.77 19.73 2.24
C THR A 84 -7.96 20.82 1.52
N GLU A 85 -7.95 22.05 2.06
CA GLU A 85 -7.16 23.15 1.51
C GLU A 85 -5.64 23.02 1.74
N LYS A 86 -5.21 22.12 2.61
CA LYS A 86 -3.78 21.92 2.86
C LYS A 86 -3.15 21.04 1.79
N GLU A 87 -2.15 21.62 1.13
CA GLU A 87 -1.30 20.86 0.22
C GLU A 87 -0.48 19.84 1.00
N THR A 88 -0.42 18.61 0.48
CA THR A 88 0.38 17.50 1.03
C THR A 88 0.88 16.62 -0.11
N ASP A 89 2.10 16.11 0.04
CA ASP A 89 2.67 15.13 -0.90
C ASP A 89 2.21 13.70 -0.62
N PHE A 90 1.45 13.47 0.47
CA PHE A 90 1.04 12.15 0.92
C PHE A 90 -0.48 12.07 1.01
N ALA A 91 -1.03 10.99 0.48
CA ALA A 91 -2.44 10.66 0.61
C ALA A 91 -2.60 9.23 1.15
N LEU A 92 -3.49 9.05 2.09
CA LEU A 92 -3.93 7.74 2.55
C LEU A 92 -5.14 7.32 1.72
N THR A 93 -5.04 6.17 1.04
CA THR A 93 -6.17 5.60 0.31
C THR A 93 -7.09 4.88 1.28
N GLU A 94 -8.33 5.32 1.36
CA GLU A 94 -9.36 4.75 2.22
C GLU A 94 -10.40 3.94 1.42
N HIS A 95 -11.34 3.31 2.12
CA HIS A 95 -12.38 2.49 1.51
C HIS A 95 -13.27 3.30 0.55
N GLU A 96 -13.61 4.51 0.93
CA GLU A 96 -14.45 5.44 0.18
C GLU A 96 -13.80 5.86 -1.13
N ASP A 97 -12.49 6.07 -1.14
CA ASP A 97 -11.71 6.37 -2.35
C ASP A 97 -11.81 5.21 -3.34
N MET A 98 -11.60 4.00 -2.86
CA MET A 98 -11.71 2.80 -3.69
C MET A 98 -13.14 2.57 -4.18
N ALA A 99 -14.14 2.78 -3.33
CA ALA A 99 -15.55 2.65 -3.71
C ALA A 99 -15.95 3.65 -4.81
N SER A 100 -15.42 4.87 -4.76
CA SER A 100 -15.68 5.92 -5.76
C SER A 100 -15.09 5.60 -7.15
N MET A 101 -14.02 4.82 -7.21
CA MET A 101 -13.38 4.39 -8.46
C MET A 101 -14.17 3.29 -9.17
N LEU A 102 -14.99 2.55 -8.45
CA LEU A 102 -15.78 1.44 -9.01
C LEU A 102 -16.99 1.99 -9.76
N LYS A 103 -17.05 1.75 -11.06
CA LYS A 103 -18.18 2.18 -11.90
C LYS A 103 -19.21 1.06 -12.04
N PRO A 104 -20.51 1.34 -11.84
CA PRO A 104 -21.56 0.36 -12.11
C PRO A 104 -21.53 -0.14 -13.56
N ARG A 105 -21.71 -1.44 -13.76
CA ARG A 105 -21.77 -2.02 -15.10
C ARG A 105 -23.17 -1.85 -15.70
N GLY A 106 -23.24 -1.23 -16.86
CA GLY A 106 -24.49 -1.11 -17.62
C GLY A 106 -25.00 -2.47 -18.09
N LYS A 107 -26.32 -2.61 -18.18
CA LYS A 107 -26.98 -3.87 -18.59
C LYS A 107 -26.49 -4.44 -19.94
N PHE A 108 -26.09 -3.58 -20.87
CA PHE A 108 -25.62 -3.95 -22.20
C PHE A 108 -24.11 -3.76 -22.36
N ALA A 109 -23.39 -3.55 -21.28
CA ALA A 109 -21.93 -3.45 -21.32
C ALA A 109 -21.31 -4.81 -21.66
N HIS A 110 -20.21 -4.78 -22.40
CA HIS A 110 -19.46 -5.96 -22.80
C HIS A 110 -17.98 -5.79 -22.42
N LYS A 111 -17.19 -6.85 -22.55
CA LYS A 111 -15.78 -6.83 -22.15
C LYS A 111 -14.97 -5.66 -22.76
N GLY A 112 -15.25 -5.25 -24.00
CA GLY A 112 -14.59 -4.11 -24.63
C GLY A 112 -14.91 -2.74 -24.01
N SER A 113 -16.00 -2.65 -23.20
CA SER A 113 -16.41 -1.39 -22.55
C SER A 113 -15.54 -1.04 -21.31
N PHE A 114 -14.73 -1.98 -20.81
CA PHE A 114 -13.98 -1.85 -19.57
C PHE A 114 -12.47 -1.85 -19.77
N GLY A 115 -12.03 -1.53 -20.98
CA GLY A 115 -10.63 -1.36 -21.34
C GLY A 115 -9.84 -2.66 -21.44
N ARG A 116 -8.57 -2.48 -21.82
CA ARG A 116 -7.58 -3.53 -21.99
C ARG A 116 -6.40 -3.23 -21.08
N ALA A 117 -5.95 -4.25 -20.37
CA ALA A 117 -4.74 -4.15 -19.54
C ALA A 117 -3.67 -5.14 -20.03
N LEU A 118 -2.43 -4.70 -19.95
CA LEU A 118 -1.24 -5.51 -20.09
C LEU A 118 -0.63 -5.71 -18.71
N LEU A 119 -0.33 -6.94 -18.37
CA LEU A 119 0.40 -7.29 -17.14
C LEU A 119 1.69 -7.99 -17.51
N ILE A 120 2.82 -7.46 -17.10
CA ILE A 120 4.13 -8.08 -17.29
C ILE A 120 4.52 -8.67 -15.94
N ALA A 121 4.49 -10.00 -15.80
CA ALA A 121 4.68 -10.61 -14.48
C ALA A 121 5.19 -12.06 -14.57
N GLY A 122 5.93 -12.44 -13.54
CA GLY A 122 6.41 -13.80 -13.36
C GLY A 122 7.72 -14.12 -14.09
N SER A 123 8.38 -15.13 -13.60
CA SER A 123 9.58 -15.71 -14.19
C SER A 123 9.57 -17.22 -13.88
N GLN A 124 10.56 -17.95 -14.38
CA GLN A 124 10.70 -19.36 -14.02
C GLN A 124 10.72 -19.54 -12.50
N GLY A 125 9.86 -20.44 -12.00
CA GLY A 125 9.68 -20.67 -10.56
C GLY A 125 8.77 -19.64 -9.84
N MET A 126 8.34 -18.56 -10.52
CA MET A 126 7.47 -17.50 -9.95
C MET A 126 6.19 -17.29 -10.78
N ALA A 127 5.66 -18.32 -11.39
CA ALA A 127 4.38 -18.26 -12.11
C ALA A 127 3.19 -17.89 -11.22
N GLY A 128 3.27 -18.18 -9.92
CA GLY A 128 2.24 -17.81 -8.95
C GLY A 128 1.99 -16.29 -8.87
N ALA A 129 3.04 -15.49 -9.01
CA ALA A 129 2.93 -14.03 -9.02
C ALA A 129 2.06 -13.55 -10.19
N SER A 130 2.32 -14.06 -11.41
CA SER A 130 1.51 -13.71 -12.59
C SER A 130 0.05 -14.18 -12.46
N VAL A 131 -0.20 -15.36 -11.87
CA VAL A 131 -1.56 -15.85 -11.62
C VAL A 131 -2.31 -14.97 -10.64
N LEU A 132 -1.69 -14.60 -9.51
CA LEU A 132 -2.32 -13.75 -8.49
C LEU A 132 -2.60 -12.35 -9.02
N ALA A 133 -1.64 -11.75 -9.72
CA ALA A 133 -1.80 -10.42 -10.32
C ALA A 133 -2.86 -10.42 -11.43
N ALA A 134 -2.89 -11.44 -12.29
CA ALA A 134 -3.92 -11.58 -13.32
C ALA A 134 -5.33 -11.72 -12.75
N ARG A 135 -5.49 -12.54 -11.70
CA ARG A 135 -6.78 -12.67 -11.00
C ARG A 135 -7.21 -11.37 -10.34
N ALA A 136 -6.29 -10.64 -9.71
CA ALA A 136 -6.57 -9.35 -9.10
C ALA A 136 -7.03 -8.34 -10.16
N CYS A 137 -6.32 -8.23 -11.28
CA CYS A 137 -6.64 -7.34 -12.39
C CYS A 137 -8.05 -7.63 -12.97
N LEU A 138 -8.38 -8.90 -13.23
CA LEU A 138 -9.70 -9.30 -13.72
C LEU A 138 -10.81 -8.99 -12.71
N ARG A 139 -10.59 -9.24 -11.41
CA ARG A 139 -11.54 -8.93 -10.34
C ARG A 139 -11.72 -7.44 -10.11
N SER A 140 -10.70 -6.63 -10.39
CA SER A 140 -10.81 -5.16 -10.38
C SER A 140 -11.69 -4.62 -11.50
N GLY A 141 -12.05 -5.45 -12.49
CA GLY A 141 -13.08 -5.12 -13.46
C GLY A 141 -12.59 -4.81 -14.86
N VAL A 142 -11.31 -5.06 -15.18
CA VAL A 142 -10.82 -4.91 -16.56
C VAL A 142 -11.62 -5.79 -17.52
N GLY A 143 -11.85 -5.29 -18.72
CA GLY A 143 -12.62 -6.01 -19.75
C GLY A 143 -11.81 -7.09 -20.46
N LEU A 144 -10.57 -6.81 -20.76
CA LEU A 144 -9.62 -7.69 -21.42
C LEU A 144 -8.26 -7.59 -20.75
N LEU A 145 -7.66 -8.73 -20.44
CA LEU A 145 -6.33 -8.81 -19.86
C LEU A 145 -5.41 -9.61 -20.75
N THR A 146 -4.26 -9.05 -21.08
CA THR A 146 -3.12 -9.77 -21.64
C THR A 146 -2.04 -9.88 -20.60
N VAL A 147 -1.48 -11.06 -20.39
CA VAL A 147 -0.35 -11.29 -19.49
C VAL A 147 0.88 -11.61 -20.33
N HIS A 148 1.87 -10.75 -20.28
CA HIS A 148 3.17 -10.98 -20.92
C HIS A 148 4.06 -11.78 -19.95
N ILE A 149 4.44 -12.97 -20.39
CA ILE A 149 5.09 -13.97 -19.56
C ILE A 149 6.16 -14.75 -20.33
N PRO A 150 7.17 -15.30 -19.67
CA PRO A 150 8.07 -16.27 -20.29
C PRO A 150 7.32 -17.56 -20.66
N PHE A 151 7.78 -18.25 -21.69
CA PHE A 151 7.13 -19.47 -22.21
C PHE A 151 6.90 -20.53 -21.13
N CYS A 152 7.83 -20.71 -20.19
CA CYS A 152 7.71 -21.69 -19.11
C CYS A 152 6.46 -21.49 -18.22
N ASN A 153 5.89 -20.29 -18.17
CA ASN A 153 4.72 -19.98 -17.35
C ASN A 153 3.40 -20.05 -18.14
N ASN A 154 3.43 -20.19 -19.48
CA ASN A 154 2.24 -20.10 -20.31
C ASN A 154 1.14 -21.11 -19.91
N PHE A 155 1.50 -22.37 -19.81
CA PHE A 155 0.53 -23.41 -19.44
C PHE A 155 -0.08 -23.18 -18.05
N ILE A 156 0.73 -22.70 -17.11
CA ILE A 156 0.30 -22.42 -15.74
C ILE A 156 -0.73 -21.30 -15.72
N VAL A 157 -0.43 -20.18 -16.41
CA VAL A 157 -1.32 -19.02 -16.44
C VAL A 157 -2.62 -19.35 -17.16
N GLN A 158 -2.57 -19.96 -18.33
CA GLN A 158 -3.78 -20.32 -19.09
C GLN A 158 -4.66 -21.36 -18.38
N THR A 159 -4.06 -22.23 -17.59
CA THR A 159 -4.82 -23.17 -16.76
C THR A 159 -5.45 -22.51 -15.56
N ALA A 160 -4.70 -21.64 -14.87
CA ALA A 160 -5.16 -21.02 -13.63
C ALA A 160 -6.07 -19.79 -13.85
N VAL A 161 -5.93 -19.09 -14.98
CA VAL A 161 -6.66 -17.87 -15.33
C VAL A 161 -7.08 -17.95 -16.81
N PRO A 162 -8.06 -18.80 -17.15
CA PRO A 162 -8.44 -19.05 -18.55
C PRO A 162 -9.05 -17.81 -19.24
N GLU A 163 -9.48 -16.80 -18.48
CA GLU A 163 -9.99 -15.53 -19.00
C GLU A 163 -8.91 -14.60 -19.54
N ALA A 164 -7.65 -14.81 -19.11
CA ALA A 164 -6.52 -13.98 -19.56
C ALA A 164 -5.94 -14.51 -20.87
N MET A 165 -5.63 -13.59 -21.76
CA MET A 165 -4.78 -13.86 -22.93
C MET A 165 -3.31 -13.86 -22.48
N THR A 166 -2.46 -14.60 -23.17
CA THR A 166 -1.02 -14.60 -22.92
C THR A 166 -0.26 -14.09 -24.13
N GLU A 167 0.75 -13.28 -23.87
CA GLU A 167 1.79 -12.88 -24.81
C GLU A 167 3.12 -13.45 -24.31
N ILE A 168 3.85 -14.14 -25.17
CA ILE A 168 5.04 -14.89 -24.77
C ILE A 168 6.28 -14.04 -25.03
N ASP A 169 7.09 -13.87 -23.98
CA ASP A 169 8.42 -13.25 -24.11
C ASP A 169 9.35 -14.07 -25.00
N ILE A 170 10.29 -13.42 -25.66
CA ILE A 170 11.32 -14.12 -26.44
C ILE A 170 12.28 -14.92 -25.57
N ASN A 171 12.33 -14.64 -24.27
CA ASN A 171 13.10 -15.39 -23.30
C ASN A 171 12.20 -16.39 -22.56
N ASP A 172 12.61 -17.65 -22.52
CA ASP A 172 11.81 -18.73 -21.94
C ASP A 172 11.65 -18.67 -20.43
N VAL A 173 12.49 -17.91 -19.72
CA VAL A 173 12.59 -17.96 -18.26
C VAL A 173 12.24 -16.65 -17.54
N ARG A 174 12.34 -15.51 -18.22
CA ARG A 174 12.10 -14.18 -17.62
C ARG A 174 11.69 -13.16 -18.66
N PHE A 175 11.13 -12.04 -18.21
CA PHE A 175 10.92 -10.86 -19.04
C PHE A 175 12.26 -10.33 -19.58
N SER A 176 12.33 -10.04 -20.85
CA SER A 176 13.58 -9.63 -21.52
C SER A 176 13.42 -8.58 -22.61
N CYS A 177 12.23 -8.38 -23.12
CA CYS A 177 11.99 -7.39 -24.17
C CYS A 177 10.77 -6.53 -23.89
N ALA A 178 10.84 -5.27 -24.30
CA ALA A 178 9.68 -4.41 -24.29
C ALA A 178 8.62 -4.94 -25.27
N THR A 179 7.36 -4.84 -24.86
CA THR A 179 6.21 -5.13 -25.71
C THR A 179 5.51 -3.85 -26.10
N ASP A 180 4.75 -3.88 -27.18
CA ASP A 180 3.94 -2.76 -27.60
C ASP A 180 2.82 -2.50 -26.58
N THR A 181 2.68 -1.26 -26.14
CA THR A 181 1.71 -0.85 -25.13
C THR A 181 0.59 0.03 -25.68
N ASP A 182 0.60 0.39 -26.95
CA ASP A 182 -0.30 1.38 -27.55
C ASP A 182 -1.78 0.97 -27.51
N ASP A 183 -2.05 -0.33 -27.53
CA ASP A 183 -3.40 -0.89 -27.48
C ASP A 183 -3.99 -1.02 -26.05
N TYR A 184 -3.22 -0.70 -25.01
CA TYR A 184 -3.60 -0.90 -23.61
C TYR A 184 -3.85 0.43 -22.89
N GLN A 185 -4.92 0.49 -22.07
CA GLN A 185 -5.25 1.62 -21.22
C GLN A 185 -4.55 1.57 -19.86
N ALA A 186 -4.05 0.39 -19.48
CA ALA A 186 -3.29 0.20 -18.25
C ALA A 186 -2.17 -0.83 -18.46
N VAL A 187 -1.01 -0.56 -17.88
CA VAL A 187 0.12 -1.48 -17.85
C VAL A 187 0.56 -1.67 -16.41
N GLY A 188 0.72 -2.92 -15.99
CA GLY A 188 1.25 -3.30 -14.69
C GLY A 188 2.54 -4.13 -14.87
N ILE A 189 3.53 -3.87 -14.01
CA ILE A 189 4.82 -4.58 -14.00
C ILE A 189 5.14 -5.04 -12.58
#